data_a2493cc3205b4895eb61304f0ffca3fb
#
_entry.id   a2493cc3205b4895eb61304f0ffca3fb
#
_cell.length_a   1.000
_cell.length_b   1.000
_cell.length_c   1.000
_cell.angle_alpha   90.00
_cell.angle_beta   90.00
_cell.angle_gamma   90.00
#
_symmetry.space_group_name_H-M   'P 1'
#
loop_
_entity.id
_entity.type
_entity.pdbx_description
1 polymer ?
#
loop_
_entity_poly.entity_id
_entity_poly.type
_entity_poly.pdbx_seq_one_letter_code
_entity_poly.pdbx_strand_id
1 'polypeptide(L)'
;MVYLVFPSSWHPSQPYLSLPSLKGYLHQHGIHDVKQRDLAIELLDHLCTWEKTKPLYERIIHELNELGAKPRHSQLEQEKYTKLREAEEIIPALKDEIDAAKQSLRCEDFYSLERYMESLKIIDVWLDNILSPYYPSQLTVIGSQLRYSPYSTSEILESFNNPNENFFYDIYKEHYVPSILKEDIDIFGVSITSVEQIIPGLTLAYLVKQSAPDIHITVGGSVFTKLVDRIERDGSPVFKFLDSIIVHEGESPLLSLVNEYRGGGDLSKVPNLLWEDKGRVKVNRPFAKEDLNKLPTPDFDGMPFDLYLSPERCLPIMGSRGCYWERCAFCSIPFDHMDFHVRYAENVVSDVRNLKEKYDCNYFFFTDEALPINFMRTFATKIVDAKLDIKWTGELKFEKSLLKEDRMELLYQSGCRKLIFGLESYNQRVLDSMKKGVDVKVIDKTVEECLRIGIAMHFYLITGFPTETETEARESVDFVLNSRRLLDSPGFSCIISQFDLEKGTPIEKNPSEWNITELYTPPEHDLSLGYSYKGTVGLGTDEAEVLYRELQEKINREIMTFPDNYSLSDGLLYLGHRQEELTVR
;
A
#
# COMPACT_ATOMS: atom_id res chain seq x y z
N MET A 1 -23.45 8.72 -13.17
CA MET A 1 -22.58 7.53 -13.11
C MET A 1 -21.79 7.46 -11.79
N VAL A 2 -21.25 6.28 -11.42
CA VAL A 2 -20.30 6.12 -10.30
C VAL A 2 -18.88 6.25 -10.83
N TYR A 3 -18.07 7.12 -10.23
CA TYR A 3 -16.68 7.33 -10.63
C TYR A 3 -15.75 7.01 -9.46
N LEU A 4 -14.94 5.98 -9.60
CA LEU A 4 -14.07 5.47 -8.54
C LEU A 4 -12.61 5.80 -8.86
N VAL A 5 -11.87 6.28 -7.85
CA VAL A 5 -10.47 6.68 -8.00
C VAL A 5 -9.61 6.05 -6.91
N PHE A 6 -8.46 5.54 -7.31
CA PHE A 6 -7.36 5.19 -6.43
C PHE A 6 -6.31 6.31 -6.52
N PRO A 7 -6.06 7.06 -5.44
CA PRO A 7 -5.16 8.21 -5.48
C PRO A 7 -3.69 7.79 -5.44
N SER A 8 -2.77 8.73 -5.70
CA SER A 8 -1.34 8.54 -5.44
C SER A 8 -1.14 8.37 -3.91
N SER A 9 -0.24 7.61 -3.38
CA SER A 9 0.92 6.91 -3.90
C SER A 9 0.70 5.41 -3.77
N TRP A 10 1.23 4.63 -4.68
CA TRP A 10 1.16 3.16 -4.65
C TRP A 10 2.25 2.56 -5.53
N HIS A 11 2.52 1.28 -5.35
CA HIS A 11 3.48 0.52 -6.16
C HIS A 11 3.17 0.61 -7.65
N PRO A 12 4.14 0.94 -8.51
CA PRO A 12 3.88 1.25 -9.91
C PRO A 12 3.78 0.02 -10.82
N SER A 13 3.99 -1.19 -10.32
CA SER A 13 4.04 -2.41 -11.13
C SER A 13 2.72 -3.16 -11.23
N GLN A 14 1.71 -2.78 -10.43
CA GLN A 14 0.43 -3.48 -10.39
C GLN A 14 -0.73 -2.60 -9.91
N PRO A 15 -1.99 -2.89 -10.33
CA PRO A 15 -3.17 -2.22 -9.79
C PRO A 15 -3.48 -2.66 -8.36
N TYR A 16 -4.20 -1.81 -7.62
CA TYR A 16 -4.78 -2.17 -6.33
C TYR A 16 -6.14 -2.86 -6.50
N LEU A 17 -6.50 -3.77 -5.59
CA LEU A 17 -7.70 -4.60 -5.72
C LEU A 17 -9.02 -3.87 -5.46
N SER A 18 -9.03 -2.77 -4.68
CA SER A 18 -10.27 -2.16 -4.18
C SER A 18 -11.24 -1.75 -5.30
N LEU A 19 -10.76 -0.97 -6.29
CA LEU A 19 -11.63 -0.49 -7.36
C LEU A 19 -12.18 -1.62 -8.24
N PRO A 20 -11.36 -2.59 -8.71
CA PRO A 20 -11.86 -3.72 -9.47
C PRO A 20 -12.89 -4.58 -8.71
N SER A 21 -12.73 -4.75 -7.40
CA SER A 21 -13.70 -5.46 -6.56
C SER A 21 -15.03 -4.71 -6.47
N LEU A 22 -14.98 -3.41 -6.16
CA LEU A 22 -16.18 -2.56 -6.08
C LEU A 22 -16.92 -2.49 -7.42
N LYS A 23 -16.18 -2.31 -8.52
CA LYS A 23 -16.76 -2.27 -9.85
C LYS A 23 -17.41 -3.60 -10.22
N GLY A 24 -16.71 -4.72 -10.02
CA GLY A 24 -17.26 -6.04 -10.27
C GLY A 24 -18.54 -6.30 -9.48
N TYR A 25 -18.56 -5.89 -8.21
CA TYR A 25 -19.75 -6.02 -7.35
C TYR A 25 -20.93 -5.17 -7.84
N LEU A 26 -20.71 -3.91 -8.20
CA LEU A 26 -21.73 -3.04 -8.77
C LEU A 26 -22.28 -3.62 -10.08
N HIS A 27 -21.43 -4.11 -10.98
CA HIS A 27 -21.82 -4.76 -12.23
C HIS A 27 -22.70 -5.99 -11.98
N GLN A 28 -22.34 -6.85 -11.01
CA GLN A 28 -23.16 -8.02 -10.63
C GLN A 28 -24.57 -7.63 -10.20
N HIS A 29 -24.75 -6.44 -9.62
CA HIS A 29 -26.03 -5.92 -9.14
C HIS A 29 -26.73 -4.96 -10.11
N GLY A 30 -26.29 -4.96 -11.39
CA GLY A 30 -26.95 -4.22 -12.47
C GLY A 30 -26.58 -2.73 -12.56
N ILE A 31 -25.59 -2.27 -11.83
CA ILE A 31 -25.05 -0.91 -11.94
C ILE A 31 -23.84 -0.96 -12.90
N HIS A 32 -24.05 -0.65 -14.18
CA HIS A 32 -23.04 -0.76 -15.24
C HIS A 32 -22.36 0.56 -15.59
N ASP A 33 -22.93 1.69 -15.21
CA ASP A 33 -22.39 3.03 -15.40
C ASP A 33 -21.34 3.36 -14.33
N VAL A 34 -20.29 2.54 -14.27
CA VAL A 34 -19.18 2.63 -13.32
C VAL A 34 -17.88 2.85 -14.08
N LYS A 35 -17.15 3.89 -13.73
CA LYS A 35 -15.79 4.16 -14.22
C LYS A 35 -14.81 4.06 -13.07
N GLN A 36 -13.63 3.49 -13.34
CA GLN A 36 -12.54 3.43 -12.37
C GLN A 36 -11.27 4.00 -12.96
N ARG A 37 -10.42 4.57 -12.11
CA ARG A 37 -9.19 5.20 -12.52
C ARG A 37 -8.11 5.07 -11.46
N ASP A 38 -6.93 4.63 -11.86
CA ASP A 38 -5.75 4.55 -10.99
C ASP A 38 -4.87 5.78 -11.20
N LEU A 39 -5.06 6.81 -10.36
CA LEU A 39 -4.26 8.03 -10.44
C LEU A 39 -2.86 7.86 -9.83
N ALA A 40 -2.56 6.77 -9.13
CA ALA A 40 -1.20 6.53 -8.65
C ALA A 40 -0.26 6.34 -9.85
N ILE A 41 -0.59 5.41 -10.74
CA ILE A 41 0.25 5.16 -11.93
C ILE A 41 0.11 6.25 -13.00
N GLU A 42 -1.09 6.82 -13.17
CA GLU A 42 -1.29 7.88 -14.16
C GLU A 42 -0.48 9.15 -13.82
N LEU A 43 -0.44 9.54 -12.53
CA LEU A 43 0.36 10.68 -12.08
C LEU A 43 1.86 10.40 -12.21
N LEU A 44 2.30 9.22 -11.82
CA LEU A 44 3.69 8.82 -11.96
C LEU A 44 4.14 8.88 -13.43
N ASP A 45 3.36 8.29 -14.34
CA ASP A 45 3.66 8.34 -15.79
C ASP A 45 3.65 9.78 -16.33
N HIS A 46 2.69 10.60 -15.86
CA HIS A 46 2.65 12.03 -16.22
C HIS A 46 3.94 12.75 -15.82
N LEU A 47 4.33 12.61 -14.55
CA LEU A 47 5.51 13.27 -14.00
C LEU A 47 6.83 12.73 -14.58
N CYS A 48 6.85 11.49 -15.02
CA CYS A 48 8.00 10.86 -15.68
C CYS A 48 7.95 10.96 -17.21
N THR A 49 7.27 11.95 -17.77
CA THR A 49 7.21 12.21 -19.21
C THR A 49 7.65 13.64 -19.51
N TRP A 50 8.78 13.81 -20.22
CA TRP A 50 9.36 15.13 -20.49
C TRP A 50 8.37 16.12 -21.11
N GLU A 51 7.66 15.71 -22.15
CA GLU A 51 6.71 16.60 -22.85
C GLU A 51 5.59 17.11 -21.94
N LYS A 52 5.20 16.34 -20.93
CA LYS A 52 4.17 16.71 -19.94
C LYS A 52 4.74 17.60 -18.83
N THR A 53 6.01 17.43 -18.48
CA THR A 53 6.68 18.13 -17.36
C THR A 53 7.52 19.33 -17.77
N LYS A 54 7.65 19.60 -19.06
CA LYS A 54 8.33 20.79 -19.60
C LYS A 54 7.84 22.12 -18.95
N PRO A 55 6.52 22.34 -18.71
CA PRO A 55 6.07 23.55 -18.01
C PRO A 55 6.59 23.64 -16.57
N LEU A 56 6.75 22.52 -15.87
CA LEU A 56 7.37 22.50 -14.55
C LEU A 56 8.85 22.89 -14.60
N TYR A 57 9.58 22.42 -15.60
CA TYR A 57 10.96 22.86 -15.81
C TYR A 57 11.07 24.35 -16.14
N GLU A 58 10.17 24.90 -16.95
CA GLU A 58 10.10 26.35 -17.21
C GLU A 58 9.84 27.13 -15.91
N ARG A 59 8.99 26.60 -15.01
CA ARG A 59 8.76 27.16 -13.68
C ARG A 59 10.02 27.07 -12.79
N ILE A 60 10.79 25.99 -12.85
CA ILE A 60 12.08 25.85 -12.14
C ILE A 60 13.00 27.02 -12.52
N ILE A 61 13.19 27.26 -13.81
CA ILE A 61 14.05 28.33 -14.31
C ILE A 61 13.54 29.71 -13.90
N HIS A 62 12.22 29.93 -13.95
CA HIS A 62 11.61 31.18 -13.52
C HIS A 62 11.85 31.45 -12.03
N GLU A 63 11.49 30.50 -11.15
CA GLU A 63 11.64 30.65 -9.68
C GLU A 63 13.12 30.76 -9.26
N LEU A 64 14.02 30.05 -9.94
CA LEU A 64 15.47 30.15 -9.72
C LEU A 64 15.95 31.58 -9.97
N ASN A 65 15.53 32.20 -11.10
CA ASN A 65 15.90 33.58 -11.42
C ASN A 65 15.29 34.57 -10.44
N GLU A 66 14.04 34.39 -10.00
CA GLU A 66 13.41 35.26 -9.00
C GLU A 66 14.13 35.21 -7.65
N LEU A 67 14.43 33.98 -7.16
CA LEU A 67 15.19 33.83 -5.92
C LEU A 67 16.61 34.37 -6.07
N GLY A 68 17.31 34.09 -7.19
CA GLY A 68 18.66 34.60 -7.44
C GLY A 68 18.76 36.15 -7.46
N ALA A 69 17.67 36.85 -7.77
CA ALA A 69 17.61 38.31 -7.73
C ALA A 69 17.36 38.90 -6.32
N LYS A 70 16.97 38.06 -5.34
CA LYS A 70 16.72 38.52 -3.96
C LYS A 70 18.04 38.82 -3.23
N PRO A 71 18.15 39.97 -2.53
CA PRO A 71 19.38 40.31 -1.79
C PRO A 71 19.61 39.50 -0.53
N ARG A 72 18.58 38.84 0.01
CA ARG A 72 18.62 37.94 1.17
C ARG A 72 17.56 36.87 1.05
N HIS A 73 17.88 35.65 1.52
CA HIS A 73 16.98 34.52 1.60
C HIS A 73 16.71 34.18 3.08
N SER A 74 15.49 33.70 3.37
CA SER A 74 15.24 32.88 4.55
C SER A 74 15.95 31.53 4.41
N GLN A 75 16.02 30.75 5.49
CA GLN A 75 16.62 29.41 5.43
C GLN A 75 15.91 28.55 4.40
N LEU A 76 14.58 28.49 4.43
CA LEU A 76 13.77 27.71 3.50
C LEU A 76 13.99 28.15 2.03
N GLU A 77 14.06 29.47 1.77
CA GLU A 77 14.35 29.98 0.43
C GLU A 77 15.75 29.63 -0.04
N GLN A 78 16.74 29.60 0.87
CA GLN A 78 18.10 29.17 0.53
C GLN A 78 18.15 27.68 0.17
N GLU A 79 17.47 26.84 0.93
CA GLU A 79 17.36 25.42 0.66
C GLU A 79 16.63 25.17 -0.68
N LYS A 80 15.50 25.84 -0.91
CA LYS A 80 14.76 25.79 -2.17
C LYS A 80 15.61 26.27 -3.35
N TYR A 81 16.36 27.36 -3.20
CA TYR A 81 17.27 27.86 -4.23
C TYR A 81 18.32 26.82 -4.62
N THR A 82 18.92 26.15 -3.62
CA THR A 82 19.89 25.07 -3.85
C THR A 82 19.25 23.94 -4.65
N LYS A 83 18.02 23.54 -4.28
CA LYS A 83 17.29 22.46 -4.96
C LYS A 83 16.93 22.82 -6.40
N LEU A 84 16.49 24.04 -6.66
CA LEU A 84 16.21 24.53 -8.01
C LEU A 84 17.49 24.59 -8.87
N ARG A 85 18.65 24.93 -8.29
CA ARG A 85 19.95 24.90 -8.98
C ARG A 85 20.35 23.48 -9.40
N GLU A 86 20.16 22.49 -8.51
CA GLU A 86 20.39 21.09 -8.84
C GLU A 86 19.48 20.65 -10.00
N ALA A 87 18.20 21.02 -9.94
CA ALA A 87 17.23 20.67 -10.97
C ALA A 87 17.53 21.30 -12.33
N GLU A 88 18.02 22.54 -12.37
CA GLU A 88 18.47 23.20 -13.61
C GLU A 88 19.54 22.40 -14.35
N GLU A 89 20.44 21.73 -13.60
CA GLU A 89 21.55 20.95 -14.15
C GLU A 89 21.12 19.51 -14.49
N ILE A 90 20.34 18.89 -13.60
CA ILE A 90 19.99 17.45 -13.68
C ILE A 90 18.91 17.19 -14.73
N ILE A 91 17.84 18.01 -14.79
CA ILE A 91 16.71 17.74 -15.70
C ILE A 91 17.13 17.70 -17.18
N PRO A 92 17.94 18.64 -17.70
CA PRO A 92 18.41 18.55 -19.10
C PRO A 92 19.26 17.32 -19.39
N ALA A 93 19.96 16.78 -18.39
CA ALA A 93 20.75 15.56 -18.55
C ALA A 93 19.89 14.31 -18.60
N LEU A 94 18.78 14.27 -17.82
CA LEU A 94 17.93 13.10 -17.69
C LEU A 94 16.70 13.10 -18.63
N LYS A 95 16.37 14.21 -19.30
CA LYS A 95 15.15 14.33 -20.11
C LYS A 95 15.00 13.30 -21.23
N ASP A 96 16.11 12.83 -21.78
CA ASP A 96 16.13 11.82 -22.83
C ASP A 96 16.23 10.38 -22.24
N GLU A 97 16.60 10.26 -20.95
CA GLU A 97 16.76 8.99 -20.25
C GLU A 97 15.49 8.56 -19.52
N ILE A 98 14.64 9.50 -19.09
CA ILE A 98 13.46 9.18 -18.27
C ILE A 98 12.47 8.26 -18.99
N ASP A 99 12.21 8.50 -20.28
CA ASP A 99 11.32 7.63 -21.06
C ASP A 99 11.97 6.26 -21.33
N ALA A 100 13.29 6.22 -21.53
CA ALA A 100 14.04 4.96 -21.66
C ALA A 100 14.00 4.14 -20.36
N ALA A 101 14.14 4.78 -19.21
CA ALA A 101 14.03 4.13 -17.88
C ALA A 101 12.64 3.48 -17.68
N LYS A 102 11.55 4.21 -18.01
CA LYS A 102 10.20 3.61 -17.96
C LYS A 102 10.06 2.42 -18.91
N GLN A 103 10.60 2.50 -20.12
CA GLN A 103 10.53 1.42 -21.09
C GLN A 103 11.36 0.21 -20.67
N SER A 104 12.53 0.42 -20.06
CA SER A 104 13.35 -0.65 -19.50
C SER A 104 12.58 -1.47 -18.44
N LEU A 105 11.77 -0.80 -17.62
CA LEU A 105 10.92 -1.48 -16.62
C LEU A 105 9.70 -2.19 -17.24
N ARG A 106 9.35 -1.92 -18.50
CA ARG A 106 8.21 -2.52 -19.22
C ARG A 106 8.64 -3.59 -20.23
N CYS A 107 9.92 -3.97 -20.27
CA CYS A 107 10.45 -4.95 -21.21
C CYS A 107 11.40 -5.94 -20.52
N GLU A 108 12.11 -6.76 -21.31
CA GLU A 108 13.07 -7.77 -20.82
C GLU A 108 14.19 -7.19 -19.93
N ASP A 109 14.55 -5.92 -20.08
CA ASP A 109 15.55 -5.26 -19.23
C ASP A 109 15.14 -5.24 -17.75
N PHE A 110 13.84 -5.30 -17.45
CA PHE A 110 13.30 -5.44 -16.09
C PHE A 110 13.93 -6.61 -15.33
N TYR A 111 14.23 -7.71 -16.01
CA TYR A 111 14.76 -8.92 -15.38
C TYR A 111 16.28 -8.87 -15.12
N SER A 112 16.95 -7.81 -15.57
CA SER A 112 18.32 -7.49 -15.20
C SER A 112 18.34 -6.63 -13.94
N LEU A 113 18.87 -7.15 -12.82
CA LEU A 113 18.96 -6.39 -11.56
C LEU A 113 19.64 -5.02 -11.75
N GLU A 114 20.71 -4.96 -12.55
CA GLU A 114 21.44 -3.72 -12.83
C GLU A 114 20.54 -2.71 -13.55
N ARG A 115 19.87 -3.11 -14.64
CA ARG A 115 18.97 -2.26 -15.41
C ARG A 115 17.76 -1.81 -14.61
N TYR A 116 17.18 -2.72 -13.85
CA TYR A 116 16.06 -2.43 -12.96
C TYR A 116 16.42 -1.34 -11.95
N MET A 117 17.54 -1.51 -11.23
CA MET A 117 18.00 -0.53 -10.23
C MET A 117 18.39 0.81 -10.84
N GLU A 118 19.08 0.79 -12.01
CA GLU A 118 19.42 2.01 -12.75
C GLU A 118 18.16 2.79 -13.15
N SER A 119 17.16 2.09 -13.69
CA SER A 119 15.90 2.71 -14.13
C SER A 119 15.12 3.33 -12.97
N LEU A 120 14.99 2.64 -11.84
CA LEU A 120 14.33 3.19 -10.66
C LEU A 120 15.08 4.40 -10.09
N LYS A 121 16.42 4.35 -10.06
CA LYS A 121 17.24 5.49 -9.64
C LYS A 121 17.04 6.71 -10.53
N ILE A 122 16.99 6.52 -11.86
CA ILE A 122 16.74 7.61 -12.80
C ILE A 122 15.36 8.22 -12.51
N ILE A 123 14.34 7.40 -12.30
CA ILE A 123 12.98 7.86 -11.99
C ILE A 123 12.95 8.65 -10.67
N ASP A 124 13.54 8.13 -9.59
CA ASP A 124 13.57 8.82 -8.30
C ASP A 124 14.31 10.17 -8.38
N VAL A 125 15.48 10.20 -9.03
CA VAL A 125 16.25 11.44 -9.22
C VAL A 125 15.46 12.43 -10.09
N TRP A 126 14.77 11.96 -11.12
CA TRP A 126 13.91 12.80 -11.94
C TRP A 126 12.77 13.42 -11.14
N LEU A 127 12.01 12.61 -10.38
CA LEU A 127 10.87 13.07 -9.56
C LEU A 127 11.29 14.10 -8.52
N ASP A 128 12.38 13.84 -7.81
CA ASP A 128 12.93 14.73 -6.79
C ASP A 128 13.34 16.10 -7.35
N ASN A 129 13.78 16.14 -8.62
CA ASN A 129 14.20 17.37 -9.25
C ASN A 129 13.07 18.09 -9.98
N ILE A 130 12.19 17.38 -10.71
CA ILE A 130 11.10 18.03 -11.47
C ILE A 130 10.05 18.65 -10.55
N LEU A 131 9.92 18.16 -9.32
CA LEU A 131 9.04 18.71 -8.29
C LEU A 131 9.72 19.76 -7.37
N SER A 132 10.95 20.15 -7.65
CA SER A 132 11.69 21.16 -6.84
C SER A 132 10.96 22.51 -6.64
N PRO A 133 10.05 22.98 -7.53
CA PRO A 133 9.24 24.16 -7.24
C PRO A 133 8.34 24.04 -6.00
N TYR A 134 8.03 22.81 -5.60
CA TYR A 134 7.18 22.51 -4.44
C TYR A 134 7.96 22.16 -3.17
N TYR A 135 9.29 22.40 -3.17
CA TYR A 135 10.13 22.14 -1.99
C TYR A 135 9.51 22.77 -0.71
N PRO A 136 9.46 22.05 0.45
CA PRO A 136 10.14 20.80 0.75
C PRO A 136 9.37 19.50 0.40
N SER A 137 8.25 19.59 -0.32
CA SER A 137 7.49 18.40 -0.72
C SER A 137 8.24 17.56 -1.74
N GLN A 138 8.14 16.24 -1.60
CA GLN A 138 8.86 15.26 -2.42
C GLN A 138 7.94 14.12 -2.84
N LEU A 139 8.26 13.50 -3.97
CA LEU A 139 7.65 12.26 -4.46
C LEU A 139 8.77 11.30 -4.87
N THR A 140 8.62 10.06 -4.50
CA THR A 140 9.43 8.93 -4.96
C THR A 140 8.54 7.94 -5.72
N VAL A 141 9.14 6.88 -6.26
CA VAL A 141 8.40 5.82 -6.96
C VAL A 141 7.29 5.21 -6.09
N ILE A 142 7.49 5.11 -4.78
CA ILE A 142 6.59 4.40 -3.86
C ILE A 142 5.86 5.28 -2.85
N GLY A 143 6.25 6.52 -2.68
CA GLY A 143 5.68 7.36 -1.63
C GLY A 143 5.85 8.84 -1.84
N SER A 144 5.13 9.64 -1.07
CA SER A 144 5.23 11.09 -1.08
C SER A 144 5.41 11.63 0.33
N GLN A 145 6.17 12.69 0.45
CA GLN A 145 6.32 13.45 1.69
C GLN A 145 5.99 14.90 1.41
N LEU A 146 4.99 15.41 2.08
CA LEU A 146 4.63 16.82 2.03
C LEU A 146 5.06 17.51 3.33
N ARG A 147 5.15 18.84 3.30
CA ARG A 147 5.39 19.65 4.51
C ARG A 147 4.31 19.43 5.56
N TYR A 148 3.09 19.15 5.13
CA TYR A 148 1.90 19.01 5.95
C TYR A 148 1.75 17.58 6.47
N SER A 149 1.34 17.47 7.75
CA SER A 149 1.10 16.17 8.36
C SER A 149 -0.18 15.55 7.83
N PRO A 150 -0.16 14.31 7.33
CA PRO A 150 -1.37 13.57 6.96
C PRO A 150 -2.23 13.22 8.18
N TYR A 151 -1.69 13.36 9.37
CA TYR A 151 -2.39 13.08 10.63
C TYR A 151 -3.17 14.26 11.18
N SER A 152 -3.11 15.45 10.54
CA SER A 152 -3.75 16.68 11.00
C SER A 152 -4.71 17.24 9.96
N THR A 153 -6.03 17.20 10.25
CA THR A 153 -7.03 17.81 9.36
C THR A 153 -6.80 19.30 9.15
N SER A 154 -6.32 20.01 10.16
CA SER A 154 -6.02 21.45 10.03
C SER A 154 -4.87 21.70 9.06
N GLU A 155 -3.81 20.91 9.09
CA GLU A 155 -2.70 21.02 8.15
C GLU A 155 -3.09 20.58 6.73
N ILE A 156 -3.93 19.54 6.59
CA ILE A 156 -4.47 19.14 5.30
C ILE A 156 -5.29 20.28 4.67
N LEU A 157 -6.16 20.94 5.43
CA LEU A 157 -6.92 22.09 4.96
C LEU A 157 -6.02 23.30 4.64
N GLU A 158 -4.94 23.49 5.40
CA GLU A 158 -3.93 24.51 5.11
C GLU A 158 -3.23 24.22 3.77
N SER A 159 -2.91 22.97 3.48
CA SER A 159 -2.26 22.57 2.22
C SER A 159 -3.09 22.93 0.97
N PHE A 160 -4.42 22.98 1.08
CA PHE A 160 -5.31 23.40 -0.01
C PHE A 160 -5.21 24.92 -0.30
N ASN A 161 -4.79 25.71 0.69
CA ASN A 161 -4.57 27.15 0.54
C ASN A 161 -3.15 27.51 0.10
N ASN A 162 -2.23 26.53 0.08
CA ASN A 162 -0.83 26.70 -0.27
C ASN A 162 -0.42 25.77 -1.43
N PRO A 163 -0.96 25.99 -2.63
CA PRO A 163 -0.68 25.10 -3.78
C PRO A 163 0.81 25.01 -4.13
N ASN A 164 1.61 26.04 -3.80
CA ASN A 164 3.06 26.02 -4.02
C ASN A 164 3.83 25.01 -3.15
N GLU A 165 3.18 24.39 -2.18
CA GLU A 165 3.76 23.37 -1.30
C GLU A 165 3.01 22.02 -1.41
N ASN A 166 1.92 21.98 -2.20
CA ASN A 166 1.13 20.77 -2.47
C ASN A 166 1.03 20.55 -3.98
N PHE A 167 2.00 19.82 -4.55
CA PHE A 167 2.02 19.54 -5.99
C PHE A 167 0.79 18.76 -6.47
N PHE A 168 0.15 17.96 -5.63
CA PHE A 168 -1.11 17.29 -5.98
C PHE A 168 -2.21 18.28 -6.32
N TYR A 169 -2.27 19.42 -5.59
CA TYR A 169 -3.29 20.44 -5.82
C TYR A 169 -3.22 21.01 -7.25
N ASP A 170 -2.05 21.50 -7.65
CA ASP A 170 -1.85 22.10 -8.97
C ASP A 170 -2.06 21.07 -10.08
N ILE A 171 -1.40 19.92 -9.99
CA ILE A 171 -1.45 18.89 -11.03
C ILE A 171 -2.87 18.32 -11.16
N TYR A 172 -3.57 18.07 -10.06
CA TYR A 172 -4.94 17.58 -10.12
C TYR A 172 -5.89 18.62 -10.70
N LYS A 173 -5.77 19.87 -10.26
CA LYS A 173 -6.59 20.97 -10.76
C LYS A 173 -6.43 21.21 -12.26
N GLU A 174 -5.21 21.15 -12.74
CA GLU A 174 -4.90 21.46 -14.15
C GLU A 174 -5.18 20.28 -15.08
N HIS A 175 -4.83 19.06 -14.69
CA HIS A 175 -4.81 17.94 -15.62
C HIS A 175 -5.90 16.88 -15.35
N TYR A 176 -6.29 16.63 -14.09
CA TYR A 176 -7.17 15.51 -13.77
C TYR A 176 -8.61 15.92 -13.53
N VAL A 177 -8.88 16.94 -12.73
CA VAL A 177 -10.25 17.40 -12.44
C VAL A 177 -11.00 17.78 -13.72
N PRO A 178 -10.43 18.55 -14.69
CA PRO A 178 -11.14 18.84 -15.92
C PRO A 178 -11.48 17.60 -16.76
N SER A 179 -10.66 16.55 -16.70
CA SER A 179 -10.93 15.30 -17.42
C SER A 179 -11.99 14.45 -16.71
N ILE A 180 -12.03 14.47 -15.38
CA ILE A 180 -13.03 13.79 -14.55
C ILE A 180 -14.41 14.44 -14.78
N LEU A 181 -14.49 15.77 -14.73
CA LEU A 181 -15.75 16.51 -14.85
C LEU A 181 -16.35 16.56 -16.27
N LYS A 182 -15.72 15.92 -17.28
CA LYS A 182 -16.36 15.66 -18.56
C LYS A 182 -17.43 14.57 -18.48
N GLU A 183 -17.39 13.76 -17.44
CA GLU A 183 -18.32 12.70 -17.19
C GLU A 183 -19.52 13.21 -16.35
N ASP A 184 -20.70 12.60 -16.55
CA ASP A 184 -21.92 12.90 -15.77
C ASP A 184 -21.90 12.07 -14.48
N ILE A 185 -21.30 12.62 -13.42
CA ILE A 185 -20.99 11.91 -12.18
C ILE A 185 -22.06 12.18 -11.12
N ASP A 186 -22.69 11.13 -10.62
CA ASP A 186 -23.58 11.16 -9.45
C ASP A 186 -22.77 11.04 -8.15
N ILE A 187 -21.88 10.02 -8.11
CA ILE A 187 -21.08 9.66 -6.95
C ILE A 187 -19.60 9.56 -7.36
N PHE A 188 -18.78 10.29 -6.66
CA PHE A 188 -17.32 10.25 -6.78
C PHE A 188 -16.71 9.58 -5.55
N GLY A 189 -16.15 8.39 -5.74
CA GLY A 189 -15.57 7.57 -4.67
C GLY A 189 -14.05 7.57 -4.72
N VAL A 190 -13.39 7.83 -3.58
CA VAL A 190 -11.93 7.77 -3.44
C VAL A 190 -11.54 6.68 -2.45
N SER A 191 -10.68 5.74 -2.88
CA SER A 191 -10.19 4.65 -2.03
C SER A 191 -8.86 5.03 -1.40
N ILE A 192 -8.86 5.35 -0.09
CA ILE A 192 -7.68 5.75 0.69
C ILE A 192 -7.31 4.62 1.65
N THR A 193 -6.25 3.89 1.32
CA THR A 193 -5.86 2.66 2.03
C THR A 193 -4.58 2.78 2.85
N SER A 194 -3.78 3.82 2.60
CA SER A 194 -2.54 4.10 3.33
C SER A 194 -2.46 5.57 3.75
N VAL A 195 -1.56 5.86 4.69
CA VAL A 195 -1.34 7.22 5.21
C VAL A 195 -0.86 8.18 4.11
N GLU A 196 -0.01 7.70 3.21
CA GLU A 196 0.54 8.48 2.08
C GLU A 196 -0.56 8.93 1.11
N GLN A 197 -1.70 8.24 1.11
CA GLN A 197 -2.85 8.56 0.26
C GLN A 197 -3.82 9.57 0.86
N ILE A 198 -3.68 9.93 2.14
CA ILE A 198 -4.61 10.84 2.82
C ILE A 198 -4.60 12.22 2.13
N ILE A 199 -3.43 12.85 2.03
CA ILE A 199 -3.35 14.20 1.42
C ILE A 199 -3.73 14.17 -0.06
N PRO A 200 -3.16 13.32 -0.94
CA PRO A 200 -3.56 13.31 -2.34
C PRO A 200 -5.04 12.95 -2.54
N GLY A 201 -5.57 11.98 -1.79
CA GLY A 201 -6.97 11.58 -1.90
C GLY A 201 -7.94 12.68 -1.46
N LEU A 202 -7.67 13.32 -0.33
CA LEU A 202 -8.49 14.43 0.17
C LEU A 202 -8.32 15.71 -0.68
N THR A 203 -7.14 15.99 -1.23
CA THR A 203 -6.91 17.09 -2.18
C THR A 203 -7.80 16.90 -3.42
N LEU A 204 -7.84 15.69 -3.97
CA LEU A 204 -8.68 15.39 -5.13
C LEU A 204 -10.17 15.55 -4.81
N ALA A 205 -10.63 14.98 -3.69
CA ALA A 205 -12.01 15.10 -3.21
C ALA A 205 -12.43 16.57 -3.04
N TYR A 206 -11.56 17.38 -2.42
CA TYR A 206 -11.78 18.80 -2.25
C TYR A 206 -11.92 19.54 -3.60
N LEU A 207 -11.01 19.30 -4.54
CA LEU A 207 -11.02 19.97 -5.85
C LEU A 207 -12.25 19.59 -6.67
N VAL A 208 -12.67 18.33 -6.65
CA VAL A 208 -13.91 17.88 -7.31
C VAL A 208 -15.13 18.56 -6.67
N LYS A 209 -15.23 18.58 -5.33
CA LYS A 209 -16.32 19.22 -4.61
C LYS A 209 -16.41 20.74 -4.89
N GLN A 210 -15.28 21.41 -4.93
CA GLN A 210 -15.22 22.85 -5.26
C GLN A 210 -15.67 23.14 -6.70
N SER A 211 -15.35 22.25 -7.64
CA SER A 211 -15.66 22.43 -9.06
C SER A 211 -17.07 21.98 -9.44
N ALA A 212 -17.64 21.02 -8.72
CA ALA A 212 -18.97 20.45 -8.95
C ALA A 212 -19.66 20.10 -7.60
N PRO A 213 -20.24 21.10 -6.91
CA PRO A 213 -20.79 20.94 -5.56
C PRO A 213 -21.91 19.89 -5.43
N ASP A 214 -22.62 19.59 -6.53
CA ASP A 214 -23.75 18.66 -6.54
C ASP A 214 -23.32 17.19 -6.59
N ILE A 215 -22.06 16.89 -6.91
CA ILE A 215 -21.52 15.52 -6.89
C ILE A 215 -21.43 15.04 -5.44
N HIS A 216 -21.96 13.84 -5.16
CA HIS A 216 -21.78 13.20 -3.87
C HIS A 216 -20.37 12.62 -3.77
N ILE A 217 -19.57 13.17 -2.84
CA ILE A 217 -18.18 12.75 -2.60
C ILE A 217 -18.17 11.76 -1.44
N THR A 218 -17.68 10.56 -1.69
CA THR A 218 -17.46 9.54 -0.66
C THR A 218 -16.00 9.07 -0.64
N VAL A 219 -15.48 8.81 0.52
CA VAL A 219 -14.17 8.17 0.68
C VAL A 219 -14.32 6.85 1.42
N GLY A 220 -13.41 5.91 1.17
CA GLY A 220 -13.37 4.63 1.89
C GLY A 220 -11.93 4.14 2.01
N GLY A 221 -11.76 3.03 2.71
CA GLY A 221 -10.47 2.37 2.95
C GLY A 221 -10.12 2.23 4.42
N SER A 222 -9.07 1.47 4.71
CA SER A 222 -8.69 1.08 6.09
C SER A 222 -8.35 2.26 7.00
N VAL A 223 -7.82 3.35 6.46
CA VAL A 223 -7.46 4.56 7.23
C VAL A 223 -8.66 5.09 8.04
N PHE A 224 -9.79 5.30 7.39
CA PHE A 224 -10.97 5.86 8.05
C PHE A 224 -11.68 4.86 8.97
N THR A 225 -11.51 3.56 8.71
CA THR A 225 -12.01 2.51 9.60
C THR A 225 -11.37 2.60 10.99
N LYS A 226 -10.07 2.87 11.07
CA LYS A 226 -9.35 3.07 12.35
C LYS A 226 -9.76 4.36 13.08
N LEU A 227 -10.36 5.31 12.38
CA LEU A 227 -10.73 6.61 12.92
C LEU A 227 -12.22 6.75 13.27
N VAL A 228 -13.05 5.73 13.01
CA VAL A 228 -14.51 5.80 13.11
C VAL A 228 -15.00 6.32 14.45
N ASP A 229 -14.50 5.78 15.57
CA ASP A 229 -14.96 6.18 16.92
C ASP A 229 -14.53 7.62 17.28
N ARG A 230 -13.37 8.06 16.77
CA ARG A 230 -12.89 9.42 16.99
C ARG A 230 -13.71 10.42 16.17
N ILE A 231 -13.94 10.13 14.89
CA ILE A 231 -14.73 10.98 14.00
C ILE A 231 -16.17 11.09 14.51
N GLU A 232 -16.76 10.00 15.02
CA GLU A 232 -18.12 10.03 15.62
C GLU A 232 -18.18 10.90 16.87
N ARG A 233 -17.19 10.79 17.76
CA ARG A 233 -17.18 11.50 19.04
C ARG A 233 -16.87 12.99 18.86
N ASP A 234 -15.83 13.30 18.07
CA ASP A 234 -15.25 14.65 18.01
C ASP A 234 -15.72 15.42 16.77
N GLY A 235 -16.38 14.75 15.81
CA GLY A 235 -16.64 15.28 14.47
C GLY A 235 -15.35 15.29 13.63
N SER A 236 -15.48 15.75 12.39
CA SER A 236 -14.31 15.96 11.53
C SER A 236 -14.56 17.07 10.52
N PRO A 237 -13.61 18.04 10.39
CA PRO A 237 -13.71 19.10 9.39
C PRO A 237 -13.70 18.61 7.93
N VAL A 238 -13.35 17.34 7.67
CA VAL A 238 -13.39 16.76 6.32
C VAL A 238 -14.79 16.76 5.71
N PHE A 239 -15.86 16.76 6.53
CA PHE A 239 -17.24 16.89 6.06
C PHE A 239 -17.61 18.26 5.45
N LYS A 240 -16.68 19.22 5.46
CA LYS A 240 -16.85 20.46 4.67
C LYS A 240 -16.77 20.22 3.16
N PHE A 241 -16.17 19.11 2.73
CA PHE A 241 -16.01 18.75 1.31
C PHE A 241 -16.26 17.27 1.01
N LEU A 242 -16.50 16.43 2.03
CA LEU A 242 -16.97 15.06 1.88
C LEU A 242 -18.45 15.01 2.27
N ASP A 243 -19.23 14.21 1.56
CA ASP A 243 -20.64 13.95 1.92
C ASP A 243 -20.76 12.70 2.78
N SER A 244 -19.86 11.72 2.60
CA SER A 244 -19.86 10.49 3.40
C SER A 244 -18.49 9.81 3.43
N ILE A 245 -18.35 8.88 4.39
CA ILE A 245 -17.19 7.98 4.53
C ILE A 245 -17.71 6.56 4.71
N ILE A 246 -17.25 5.63 3.88
CA ILE A 246 -17.53 4.20 4.00
C ILE A 246 -16.40 3.55 4.79
N VAL A 247 -16.71 2.84 5.87
CA VAL A 247 -15.74 2.14 6.72
C VAL A 247 -15.90 0.62 6.62
N HIS A 248 -14.86 -0.11 6.99
CA HIS A 248 -14.79 -1.56 6.84
C HIS A 248 -14.93 -2.01 5.37
N GLU A 249 -15.82 -2.95 5.10
CA GLU A 249 -16.03 -3.50 3.76
C GLU A 249 -16.93 -2.60 2.93
N GLY A 250 -16.59 -2.38 1.67
CA GLY A 250 -17.20 -1.33 0.85
C GLY A 250 -18.23 -1.77 -0.18
N GLU A 251 -18.33 -3.07 -0.49
CA GLU A 251 -19.11 -3.56 -1.63
C GLU A 251 -20.62 -3.29 -1.48
N SER A 252 -21.25 -3.86 -0.46
CA SER A 252 -22.68 -3.63 -0.21
C SER A 252 -22.99 -2.20 0.26
N PRO A 253 -22.13 -1.52 1.06
CA PRO A 253 -22.34 -0.12 1.38
C PRO A 253 -22.36 0.80 0.16
N LEU A 254 -21.40 0.63 -0.77
CA LEU A 254 -21.36 1.44 -1.99
C LEU A 254 -22.58 1.18 -2.88
N LEU A 255 -22.98 -0.08 -3.05
CA LEU A 255 -24.22 -0.42 -3.78
C LEU A 255 -25.45 0.24 -3.13
N SER A 256 -25.55 0.18 -1.79
CA SER A 256 -26.63 0.80 -1.04
C SER A 256 -26.63 2.32 -1.20
N LEU A 257 -25.44 2.95 -1.14
CA LEU A 257 -25.26 4.38 -1.35
C LEU A 257 -25.76 4.81 -2.75
N VAL A 258 -25.39 4.06 -3.80
CA VAL A 258 -25.83 4.32 -5.17
C VAL A 258 -27.36 4.23 -5.28
N ASN A 259 -27.95 3.20 -4.70
CA ASN A 259 -29.41 2.99 -4.75
C ASN A 259 -30.17 4.07 -3.97
N GLU A 260 -29.75 4.42 -2.76
CA GLU A 260 -30.37 5.47 -1.97
C GLU A 260 -30.21 6.86 -2.62
N TYR A 261 -29.02 7.17 -3.14
CA TYR A 261 -28.78 8.44 -3.84
C TYR A 261 -29.71 8.62 -5.05
N ARG A 262 -29.88 7.56 -5.85
CA ARG A 262 -30.77 7.58 -7.03
C ARG A 262 -32.27 7.43 -6.68
N GLY A 263 -32.57 6.86 -5.50
CA GLY A 263 -33.93 6.50 -5.08
C GLY A 263 -34.65 7.46 -4.12
N GLY A 264 -33.96 8.48 -3.58
CA GLY A 264 -34.58 9.41 -2.64
C GLY A 264 -33.71 9.91 -1.48
N GLY A 265 -32.48 9.44 -1.36
CA GLY A 265 -31.44 10.10 -0.58
C GLY A 265 -31.43 9.84 0.93
N ASP A 266 -31.92 8.70 1.42
CA ASP A 266 -31.88 8.36 2.85
C ASP A 266 -30.58 7.68 3.25
N LEU A 267 -29.55 8.48 3.57
CA LEU A 267 -28.23 7.98 3.97
C LEU A 267 -28.25 7.12 5.25
N SER A 268 -29.31 7.23 6.07
CA SER A 268 -29.43 6.41 7.29
C SER A 268 -29.61 4.91 7.01
N LYS A 269 -29.96 4.55 5.78
CA LYS A 269 -30.13 3.15 5.36
C LYS A 269 -28.87 2.51 4.79
N VAL A 270 -27.84 3.31 4.49
CA VAL A 270 -26.60 2.82 3.92
C VAL A 270 -25.74 2.21 5.03
N PRO A 271 -25.42 0.90 5.01
CA PRO A 271 -24.59 0.30 6.06
C PRO A 271 -23.16 0.85 6.02
N ASN A 272 -22.44 0.76 7.14
CA ASN A 272 -21.02 1.15 7.26
C ASN A 272 -20.73 2.61 6.87
N LEU A 273 -21.74 3.50 6.91
CA LEU A 273 -21.61 4.89 6.47
C LEU A 273 -21.43 5.84 7.65
N LEU A 274 -20.46 6.74 7.53
CA LEU A 274 -20.36 7.96 8.33
C LEU A 274 -20.81 9.13 7.44
N TRP A 275 -21.64 10.02 7.97
CA TRP A 275 -22.15 11.20 7.27
C TRP A 275 -22.54 12.27 8.28
N GLU A 276 -22.62 13.52 7.84
CA GLU A 276 -23.00 14.62 8.72
C GLU A 276 -24.48 14.97 8.55
N ASP A 277 -25.21 15.03 9.67
CA ASP A 277 -26.57 15.54 9.75
C ASP A 277 -26.64 16.71 10.75
N LYS A 278 -26.95 17.89 10.25
CA LYS A 278 -27.12 19.12 11.06
C LYS A 278 -25.93 19.40 11.99
N GLY A 279 -24.73 19.25 11.48
CA GLY A 279 -23.48 19.51 12.21
C GLY A 279 -23.08 18.40 13.20
N ARG A 280 -23.68 17.20 13.07
CA ARG A 280 -23.32 16.04 13.88
C ARG A 280 -23.00 14.84 12.98
N VAL A 281 -21.90 14.20 13.24
CA VAL A 281 -21.55 12.95 12.56
C VAL A 281 -22.49 11.84 13.03
N LYS A 282 -23.00 11.10 12.07
CA LYS A 282 -23.80 9.88 12.24
C LYS A 282 -23.00 8.69 11.75
N VAL A 283 -23.11 7.59 12.47
CA VAL A 283 -22.50 6.31 12.09
C VAL A 283 -23.60 5.25 12.02
N ASN A 284 -23.78 4.67 10.85
CA ASN A 284 -24.83 3.67 10.65
C ASN A 284 -24.33 2.29 11.13
N ARG A 285 -24.91 1.82 12.24
CA ARG A 285 -24.62 0.52 12.88
C ARG A 285 -25.88 -0.37 12.92
N PRO A 286 -25.76 -1.70 13.01
CA PRO A 286 -24.49 -2.46 13.09
C PRO A 286 -23.73 -2.44 11.77
N PHE A 287 -22.41 -2.59 11.83
CA PHE A 287 -21.60 -2.71 10.64
C PHE A 287 -21.92 -4.01 9.89
N ALA A 288 -22.16 -3.89 8.58
CA ALA A 288 -22.38 -5.02 7.70
C ALA A 288 -21.05 -5.67 7.31
N LYS A 289 -21.08 -6.98 7.14
CA LYS A 289 -19.97 -7.82 6.71
C LYS A 289 -20.36 -8.55 5.43
N GLU A 290 -19.44 -8.63 4.48
CA GLU A 290 -19.68 -9.29 3.22
C GLU A 290 -19.59 -10.82 3.33
N ASP A 291 -20.45 -11.51 2.59
CA ASP A 291 -20.23 -12.93 2.31
C ASP A 291 -19.23 -13.05 1.15
N LEU A 292 -17.96 -13.25 1.46
CA LEU A 292 -16.89 -13.30 0.47
C LEU A 292 -17.11 -14.34 -0.63
N ASN A 293 -17.97 -15.34 -0.39
CA ASN A 293 -18.29 -16.38 -1.38
C ASN A 293 -19.32 -15.93 -2.42
N LYS A 294 -19.96 -14.77 -2.20
CA LYS A 294 -20.86 -14.13 -3.15
C LYS A 294 -20.20 -13.01 -3.95
N LEU A 295 -18.97 -12.65 -3.62
CA LEU A 295 -18.23 -11.65 -4.37
C LEU A 295 -17.93 -12.16 -5.77
N PRO A 296 -18.13 -11.35 -6.82
CA PRO A 296 -17.76 -11.69 -8.19
C PRO A 296 -16.25 -11.66 -8.39
N THR A 297 -15.81 -12.15 -9.55
CA THR A 297 -14.47 -11.89 -10.05
C THR A 297 -14.24 -10.38 -10.16
N PRO A 298 -13.13 -9.83 -9.67
CA PRO A 298 -12.81 -8.41 -9.81
C PRO A 298 -12.77 -7.97 -11.28
N ASP A 299 -13.29 -6.77 -11.58
CA ASP A 299 -13.35 -6.23 -12.93
C ASP A 299 -12.29 -5.13 -13.15
N PHE A 300 -11.20 -5.48 -13.83
CA PHE A 300 -10.10 -4.56 -14.14
C PHE A 300 -10.29 -3.77 -15.44
N ASP A 301 -11.42 -3.86 -16.13
CA ASP A 301 -11.66 -3.07 -17.35
C ASP A 301 -11.56 -1.57 -17.06
N GLY A 302 -10.75 -0.87 -17.84
CA GLY A 302 -10.49 0.56 -17.66
C GLY A 302 -9.25 0.86 -16.80
N MET A 303 -8.58 -0.16 -16.23
CA MET A 303 -7.25 0.05 -15.63
C MET A 303 -6.20 0.31 -16.73
N PRO A 304 -5.27 1.26 -16.51
CA PRO A 304 -4.29 1.65 -17.52
C PRO A 304 -3.09 0.68 -17.53
N PHE A 305 -3.31 -0.57 -17.95
CA PHE A 305 -2.29 -1.62 -17.89
C PHE A 305 -0.97 -1.26 -18.58
N ASP A 306 -1.02 -0.45 -19.64
CA ASP A 306 0.17 -0.04 -20.40
C ASP A 306 1.03 0.99 -19.64
N LEU A 307 0.51 1.57 -18.56
CA LEU A 307 1.25 2.54 -17.75
C LEU A 307 2.05 1.90 -16.61
N TYR A 308 1.67 0.71 -16.14
CA TYR A 308 2.41 0.06 -15.06
C TYR A 308 3.85 -0.23 -15.48
N LEU A 309 4.77 -0.06 -14.52
CA LEU A 309 6.21 -0.29 -14.72
C LEU A 309 6.54 -1.77 -14.52
N SER A 310 6.01 -2.59 -15.40
CA SER A 310 6.12 -4.05 -15.33
C SER A 310 6.03 -4.63 -16.75
N PRO A 311 6.85 -5.64 -17.10
CA PRO A 311 6.83 -6.27 -18.41
C PRO A 311 5.60 -7.14 -18.63
N GLU A 312 5.02 -7.66 -17.55
CA GLU A 312 3.84 -8.52 -17.56
C GLU A 312 2.83 -8.07 -16.51
N ARG A 313 1.56 -8.42 -16.72
CA ARG A 313 0.50 -8.11 -15.77
C ARG A 313 0.61 -9.01 -14.55
N CYS A 314 0.62 -8.39 -13.36
CA CYS A 314 0.47 -9.07 -12.08
C CYS A 314 -0.81 -8.58 -11.43
N LEU A 315 -1.80 -9.46 -11.23
CA LEU A 315 -3.11 -9.08 -10.72
C LEU A 315 -3.29 -9.50 -9.27
N PRO A 316 -3.80 -8.59 -8.41
CA PRO A 316 -4.16 -8.93 -7.05
C PRO A 316 -5.40 -9.83 -7.01
N ILE A 317 -5.35 -10.82 -6.13
CA ILE A 317 -6.46 -11.73 -5.81
C ILE A 317 -6.62 -11.84 -4.29
N MET A 318 -7.77 -12.29 -3.83
CA MET A 318 -8.09 -12.36 -2.41
C MET A 318 -8.70 -13.72 -2.05
N GLY A 319 -8.11 -14.37 -1.04
CA GLY A 319 -8.63 -15.61 -0.45
C GLY A 319 -9.38 -15.39 0.86
N SER A 320 -9.01 -14.35 1.62
CA SER A 320 -9.61 -14.06 2.93
C SER A 320 -9.53 -12.57 3.26
N ARG A 321 -10.27 -12.14 4.28
CA ARG A 321 -10.12 -10.83 4.94
C ARG A 321 -9.87 -11.03 6.42
N GLY A 322 -8.96 -10.20 6.97
CA GLY A 322 -8.46 -10.35 8.31
C GLY A 322 -7.43 -11.47 8.44
N CYS A 323 -7.00 -11.73 9.65
CA CYS A 323 -5.99 -12.75 9.95
C CYS A 323 -6.58 -13.81 10.89
N TYR A 324 -6.51 -15.07 10.50
CA TYR A 324 -7.07 -16.19 11.29
C TYR A 324 -6.42 -16.38 12.68
N TRP A 325 -5.24 -15.77 12.92
CA TRP A 325 -4.58 -15.86 14.21
C TRP A 325 -5.16 -14.88 15.25
N GLU A 326 -5.44 -13.66 14.89
CA GLU A 326 -6.11 -12.61 15.68
C GLU A 326 -5.54 -12.34 17.08
N ARG A 327 -4.30 -12.77 17.40
CA ARG A 327 -3.74 -12.72 18.76
C ARG A 327 -2.47 -11.90 18.91
N CYS A 328 -1.86 -11.46 17.79
CA CYS A 328 -0.64 -10.67 17.88
C CYS A 328 -0.89 -9.38 18.66
N ALA A 329 -0.05 -9.12 19.66
CA ALA A 329 -0.23 -8.00 20.57
C ALA A 329 -0.14 -6.63 19.89
N PHE A 330 0.65 -6.54 18.81
CA PHE A 330 0.92 -5.33 18.05
C PHE A 330 -0.02 -5.09 16.86
N CYS A 331 -0.87 -6.05 16.54
CA CYS A 331 -1.58 -6.05 15.26
C CYS A 331 -2.98 -5.46 15.38
N SER A 332 -3.33 -4.53 14.49
CA SER A 332 -4.64 -3.88 14.39
C SER A 332 -5.62 -4.58 13.43
N ILE A 333 -5.15 -5.57 12.66
CA ILE A 333 -5.95 -6.26 11.63
C ILE A 333 -7.32 -6.77 12.10
N PRO A 334 -7.45 -7.40 13.30
CA PRO A 334 -8.77 -7.81 13.80
C PRO A 334 -9.74 -6.65 14.02
N PHE A 335 -9.22 -5.44 14.29
CA PHE A 335 -10.05 -4.24 14.40
C PHE A 335 -10.51 -3.75 13.04
N ASP A 336 -9.64 -3.75 12.04
CA ASP A 336 -9.92 -3.23 10.70
C ASP A 336 -10.95 -4.09 9.95
N HIS A 337 -10.86 -5.42 10.07
CA HIS A 337 -11.67 -6.39 9.33
C HIS A 337 -12.82 -7.02 10.12
N MET A 338 -13.10 -6.52 11.32
CA MET A 338 -14.11 -7.02 12.28
C MET A 338 -13.82 -8.44 12.76
N ASP A 339 -13.92 -9.47 11.91
CA ASP A 339 -13.58 -10.87 12.18
C ASP A 339 -12.96 -11.50 10.96
N PHE A 340 -12.11 -12.51 11.17
CA PHE A 340 -11.56 -13.29 10.08
C PHE A 340 -12.66 -14.05 9.29
N HIS A 341 -12.60 -14.00 7.96
CA HIS A 341 -13.45 -14.80 7.08
C HIS A 341 -12.74 -15.14 5.76
N VAL A 342 -13.05 -16.31 5.20
CA VAL A 342 -12.33 -16.93 4.10
C VAL A 342 -13.27 -17.33 2.98
N ARG A 343 -12.81 -17.19 1.73
CA ARG A 343 -13.50 -17.67 0.51
C ARG A 343 -13.32 -19.17 0.33
N TYR A 344 -14.23 -19.79 -0.40
CA TYR A 344 -13.97 -21.13 -0.92
C TYR A 344 -12.85 -21.08 -1.97
N ALA A 345 -11.89 -22.00 -1.89
CA ALA A 345 -10.77 -22.04 -2.81
C ALA A 345 -11.23 -22.22 -4.28
N GLU A 346 -12.37 -22.87 -4.49
CA GLU A 346 -13.02 -23.04 -5.79
C GLU A 346 -13.36 -21.69 -6.45
N ASN A 347 -13.89 -20.75 -5.67
CA ASN A 347 -14.26 -19.43 -6.16
C ASN A 347 -13.00 -18.65 -6.57
N VAL A 348 -11.93 -18.73 -5.77
CA VAL A 348 -10.67 -18.06 -6.09
C VAL A 348 -9.99 -18.67 -7.31
N VAL A 349 -10.03 -20.00 -7.47
CA VAL A 349 -9.54 -20.67 -8.69
C VAL A 349 -10.36 -20.25 -9.93
N SER A 350 -11.68 -20.07 -9.76
CA SER A 350 -12.53 -19.54 -10.85
C SER A 350 -12.13 -18.10 -11.21
N ASP A 351 -11.86 -17.25 -10.21
CA ASP A 351 -11.39 -15.89 -10.46
C ASP A 351 -10.06 -15.89 -11.20
N VAL A 352 -9.10 -16.69 -10.75
CA VAL A 352 -7.79 -16.83 -11.42
C VAL A 352 -7.96 -17.22 -12.89
N ARG A 353 -8.83 -18.21 -13.18
CA ARG A 353 -9.11 -18.62 -14.56
C ARG A 353 -9.70 -17.48 -15.37
N ASN A 354 -10.73 -16.82 -14.86
CA ASN A 354 -11.40 -15.72 -15.54
C ASN A 354 -10.43 -14.55 -15.80
N LEU A 355 -9.62 -14.18 -14.80
CA LEU A 355 -8.64 -13.11 -14.92
C LEU A 355 -7.52 -13.46 -15.89
N LYS A 356 -7.01 -14.71 -15.83
CA LYS A 356 -6.01 -15.21 -16.79
C LYS A 356 -6.52 -15.12 -18.22
N GLU A 357 -7.73 -15.62 -18.48
CA GLU A 357 -8.31 -15.63 -19.81
C GLU A 357 -8.66 -14.22 -20.31
N LYS A 358 -9.27 -13.38 -19.44
CA LYS A 358 -9.75 -12.04 -19.84
C LYS A 358 -8.61 -11.06 -20.03
N TYR A 359 -7.59 -11.10 -19.17
CA TYR A 359 -6.53 -10.10 -19.14
C TYR A 359 -5.16 -10.61 -19.60
N ASP A 360 -5.09 -11.85 -20.08
CA ASP A 360 -3.81 -12.48 -20.48
C ASP A 360 -2.75 -12.35 -19.37
N CYS A 361 -3.11 -12.82 -18.17
CA CYS A 361 -2.32 -12.66 -16.95
C CYS A 361 -1.92 -14.01 -16.37
N ASN A 362 -0.63 -14.20 -16.13
CA ASN A 362 -0.09 -15.42 -15.54
C ASN A 362 0.42 -15.24 -14.11
N TYR A 363 0.50 -14.00 -13.62
CA TYR A 363 1.06 -13.68 -12.31
C TYR A 363 -0.02 -13.14 -11.37
N PHE A 364 -0.10 -13.73 -10.18
CA PHE A 364 -1.11 -13.38 -9.18
C PHE A 364 -0.49 -13.14 -7.81
N PHE A 365 -0.96 -12.12 -7.15
CA PHE A 365 -0.52 -11.72 -5.83
C PHE A 365 -1.72 -11.78 -4.87
N PHE A 366 -1.62 -12.59 -3.81
CA PHE A 366 -2.64 -12.61 -2.76
C PHE A 366 -2.52 -11.37 -1.87
N THR A 367 -3.64 -10.67 -1.68
CA THR A 367 -3.72 -9.48 -0.81
C THR A 367 -4.09 -9.80 0.62
N ASP A 368 -4.04 -11.07 0.98
CA ASP A 368 -4.41 -11.60 2.29
C ASP A 368 -3.34 -11.29 3.33
N GLU A 369 -3.74 -10.87 4.52
CA GLU A 369 -2.86 -10.59 5.66
C GLU A 369 -2.18 -11.85 6.24
N ALA A 370 -2.79 -13.00 6.08
CA ALA A 370 -2.22 -14.31 6.33
C ALA A 370 -3.11 -15.40 5.73
N LEU A 371 -2.65 -16.06 4.69
CA LEU A 371 -3.37 -17.17 4.05
C LEU A 371 -3.48 -18.38 4.98
N PRO A 372 -4.68 -18.90 5.23
CA PRO A 372 -4.83 -20.13 6.01
C PRO A 372 -4.23 -21.34 5.28
N ILE A 373 -3.45 -22.14 5.98
CA ILE A 373 -2.74 -23.28 5.39
C ILE A 373 -3.68 -24.29 4.69
N ASN A 374 -4.87 -24.52 5.24
CA ASN A 374 -5.85 -25.41 4.63
C ASN A 374 -6.46 -24.82 3.34
N PHE A 375 -6.68 -23.52 3.31
CA PHE A 375 -7.11 -22.80 2.11
C PHE A 375 -6.05 -22.94 1.00
N MET A 376 -4.78 -22.60 1.31
CA MET A 376 -3.70 -22.70 0.34
C MET A 376 -3.52 -24.11 -0.22
N ARG A 377 -3.57 -25.14 0.63
CA ARG A 377 -3.50 -26.53 0.18
C ARG A 377 -4.61 -26.86 -0.82
N THR A 378 -5.84 -26.45 -0.51
CA THR A 378 -6.98 -26.70 -1.39
C THR A 378 -6.86 -25.92 -2.69
N PHE A 379 -6.46 -24.63 -2.62
CA PHE A 379 -6.18 -23.80 -3.79
C PHE A 379 -5.10 -24.42 -4.68
N ALA A 380 -3.93 -24.77 -4.10
CA ALA A 380 -2.83 -25.37 -4.83
C ALA A 380 -3.24 -26.70 -5.51
N THR A 381 -3.95 -27.59 -4.79
CA THR A 381 -4.46 -28.83 -5.37
C THR A 381 -5.33 -28.55 -6.60
N LYS A 382 -6.26 -27.60 -6.49
CA LYS A 382 -7.17 -27.28 -7.60
C LYS A 382 -6.49 -26.59 -8.78
N ILE A 383 -5.46 -25.76 -8.54
CA ILE A 383 -4.63 -25.18 -9.61
C ILE A 383 -3.92 -26.30 -10.40
N VAL A 384 -3.31 -27.26 -9.68
CA VAL A 384 -2.63 -28.40 -10.30
C VAL A 384 -3.62 -29.28 -11.08
N ASP A 385 -4.76 -29.65 -10.48
CA ASP A 385 -5.80 -30.47 -11.11
C ASP A 385 -6.38 -29.80 -12.37
N ALA A 386 -6.57 -28.50 -12.33
CA ALA A 386 -7.05 -27.69 -13.45
C ALA A 386 -5.97 -27.41 -14.51
N LYS A 387 -4.71 -27.78 -14.25
CA LYS A 387 -3.54 -27.50 -15.11
C LYS A 387 -3.41 -26.01 -15.48
N LEU A 388 -3.73 -25.14 -14.53
CA LEU A 388 -3.57 -23.71 -14.72
C LEU A 388 -2.10 -23.34 -14.54
N ASP A 389 -1.44 -22.94 -15.63
CA ASP A 389 -0.08 -22.43 -15.56
C ASP A 389 -0.12 -20.98 -15.12
N ILE A 390 0.20 -20.76 -13.84
CA ILE A 390 0.28 -19.46 -13.19
C ILE A 390 1.50 -19.41 -12.27
N LYS A 391 1.89 -18.21 -11.90
CA LYS A 391 2.86 -17.93 -10.83
C LYS A 391 2.15 -17.08 -9.77
N TRP A 392 2.38 -17.40 -8.51
CA TRP A 392 1.73 -16.67 -7.43
C TRP A 392 2.60 -16.51 -6.19
N THR A 393 2.26 -15.49 -5.38
CA THR A 393 2.85 -15.20 -4.06
C THR A 393 1.75 -14.84 -3.06
N GLY A 394 2.04 -14.96 -1.77
CA GLY A 394 1.12 -14.58 -0.70
C GLY A 394 1.76 -14.63 0.68
N GLU A 395 1.09 -13.99 1.64
CA GLU A 395 1.57 -13.88 3.02
C GLU A 395 1.15 -15.04 3.90
N LEU A 396 2.05 -15.46 4.77
CA LEU A 396 1.89 -16.59 5.67
C LEU A 396 2.43 -16.32 7.06
N LYS A 397 1.88 -17.06 7.99
CA LYS A 397 2.47 -17.25 9.31
C LYS A 397 3.29 -18.54 9.35
N PHE A 398 4.43 -18.55 10.03
CA PHE A 398 5.17 -19.79 10.30
C PHE A 398 4.35 -20.76 11.14
N GLU A 399 4.10 -21.96 10.61
CA GLU A 399 3.30 -22.99 11.28
C GLU A 399 3.82 -24.41 11.04
N LYS A 400 3.74 -25.26 12.08
CA LYS A 400 4.08 -26.70 11.94
C LYS A 400 3.31 -27.42 10.83
N SER A 401 2.13 -26.91 10.52
CA SER A 401 1.27 -27.47 9.47
C SER A 401 1.85 -27.29 8.07
N LEU A 402 2.71 -26.28 7.83
CA LEU A 402 3.46 -26.13 6.57
C LEU A 402 4.43 -27.28 6.30
N LEU A 403 4.99 -27.86 7.35
CA LEU A 403 6.00 -28.92 7.29
C LEU A 403 5.42 -30.34 7.17
N LYS A 404 4.11 -30.48 6.92
CA LYS A 404 3.51 -31.78 6.64
C LYS A 404 3.86 -32.25 5.24
N GLU A 405 3.95 -33.58 5.09
CA GLU A 405 4.36 -34.28 3.88
C GLU A 405 3.86 -33.63 2.59
N ASP A 406 4.78 -33.44 1.63
CA ASP A 406 4.58 -32.96 0.26
C ASP A 406 3.84 -31.61 0.11
N ARG A 407 3.61 -30.87 1.18
CA ARG A 407 2.83 -29.63 1.13
C ARG A 407 3.56 -28.52 0.39
N MET A 408 4.83 -28.33 0.71
CA MET A 408 5.64 -27.29 0.06
C MET A 408 5.89 -27.63 -1.42
N GLU A 409 6.07 -28.91 -1.76
CA GLU A 409 6.13 -29.38 -3.15
C GLU A 409 4.84 -29.06 -3.90
N LEU A 410 3.68 -29.29 -3.28
CA LEU A 410 2.37 -28.98 -3.87
C LEU A 410 2.23 -27.46 -4.13
N LEU A 411 2.66 -26.61 -3.20
CA LEU A 411 2.66 -25.17 -3.41
C LEU A 411 3.53 -24.79 -4.61
N TYR A 412 4.75 -25.34 -4.69
CA TYR A 412 5.65 -25.08 -5.81
C TYR A 412 5.06 -25.56 -7.16
N GLN A 413 4.47 -26.75 -7.19
CA GLN A 413 3.81 -27.32 -8.37
C GLN A 413 2.61 -26.50 -8.83
N SER A 414 1.91 -25.85 -7.91
CA SER A 414 0.80 -24.95 -8.21
C SER A 414 1.22 -23.56 -8.71
N GLY A 415 2.52 -23.31 -8.82
CA GLY A 415 3.06 -22.04 -9.28
C GLY A 415 3.47 -21.07 -8.17
N CYS A 416 3.46 -21.46 -6.88
CA CYS A 416 4.04 -20.64 -5.83
C CYS A 416 5.53 -20.43 -6.07
N ARG A 417 5.98 -19.16 -6.12
CA ARG A 417 7.39 -18.84 -6.34
C ARG A 417 8.01 -18.11 -5.18
N LYS A 418 7.20 -17.42 -4.40
CA LYS A 418 7.64 -16.67 -3.24
C LYS A 418 6.61 -16.77 -2.13
N LEU A 419 7.07 -16.85 -0.88
CA LEU A 419 6.24 -16.76 0.32
C LEU A 419 6.72 -15.61 1.19
N ILE A 420 5.77 -14.86 1.71
CA ILE A 420 6.02 -13.69 2.55
C ILE A 420 5.69 -14.08 3.98
N PHE A 421 6.64 -13.88 4.89
CA PHE A 421 6.50 -14.29 6.29
C PHE A 421 6.66 -13.10 7.24
N GLY A 422 5.68 -12.90 8.12
CA GLY A 422 5.88 -12.12 9.32
C GLY A 422 6.80 -12.88 10.28
N LEU A 423 8.12 -12.70 10.16
CA LEU A 423 9.10 -13.25 11.08
C LEU A 423 9.06 -12.49 12.41
N GLU A 424 8.97 -11.19 12.34
CA GLU A 424 8.93 -10.15 13.38
C GLU A 424 10.18 -10.15 14.26
N SER A 425 10.53 -11.30 14.87
CA SER A 425 11.73 -11.51 15.68
C SER A 425 12.21 -12.95 15.56
N TYR A 426 13.52 -13.17 15.67
CA TYR A 426 14.10 -14.52 15.81
C TYR A 426 14.40 -14.89 17.27
N ASN A 427 13.92 -14.10 18.23
CA ASN A 427 14.04 -14.37 19.65
C ASN A 427 12.73 -14.91 20.22
N GLN A 428 12.75 -16.12 20.85
CA GLN A 428 11.54 -16.79 21.35
C GLN A 428 10.81 -15.96 22.41
N ARG A 429 11.52 -15.30 23.33
CA ARG A 429 10.91 -14.46 24.35
C ARG A 429 10.14 -13.28 23.75
N VAL A 430 10.72 -12.65 22.73
CA VAL A 430 10.08 -11.53 22.02
C VAL A 430 8.84 -12.02 21.27
N LEU A 431 8.93 -13.14 20.53
CA LEU A 431 7.78 -13.76 19.86
C LEU A 431 6.64 -14.14 20.81
N ASP A 432 6.98 -14.64 22.01
CA ASP A 432 6.00 -14.96 23.06
C ASP A 432 5.36 -13.68 23.62
N SER A 433 6.15 -12.62 23.84
CA SER A 433 5.64 -11.31 24.25
C SER A 433 4.75 -10.67 23.18
N MET A 434 5.07 -10.82 21.92
CA MET A 434 4.24 -10.43 20.77
C MET A 434 2.98 -11.27 20.63
N LYS A 435 2.84 -12.35 21.34
CA LYS A 435 1.76 -13.35 21.21
C LYS A 435 1.64 -13.90 19.78
N LYS A 436 2.77 -13.94 19.05
CA LYS A 436 2.84 -14.38 17.65
C LYS A 436 2.50 -15.88 17.50
N GLY A 437 2.74 -16.69 18.54
CA GLY A 437 2.46 -18.12 18.53
C GLY A 437 3.31 -18.89 17.51
N VAL A 438 4.56 -18.50 17.35
CA VAL A 438 5.57 -19.12 16.48
C VAL A 438 6.70 -19.67 17.35
N ASP A 439 7.19 -20.87 17.02
CA ASP A 439 8.35 -21.50 17.62
C ASP A 439 9.55 -21.31 16.66
N VAL A 440 10.66 -20.80 17.16
CA VAL A 440 11.87 -20.55 16.36
C VAL A 440 12.31 -21.80 15.60
N LYS A 441 12.16 -23.00 16.17
CA LYS A 441 12.45 -24.28 15.48
C LYS A 441 11.56 -24.55 14.28
N VAL A 442 10.36 -23.96 14.24
CA VAL A 442 9.48 -24.05 13.06
C VAL A 442 9.96 -23.09 11.98
N ILE A 443 10.49 -21.92 12.36
CA ILE A 443 11.11 -20.98 11.43
C ILE A 443 12.27 -21.68 10.70
N ASP A 444 13.23 -22.25 11.44
CA ASP A 444 14.40 -22.92 10.86
C ASP A 444 14.00 -23.98 9.84
N LYS A 445 13.09 -24.86 10.23
CA LYS A 445 12.63 -25.95 9.36
C LYS A 445 11.89 -25.45 8.12
N THR A 446 11.08 -24.39 8.27
CA THR A 446 10.34 -23.82 7.12
C THR A 446 11.31 -23.17 6.15
N VAL A 447 12.31 -22.46 6.66
CA VAL A 447 13.37 -21.84 5.85
C VAL A 447 14.17 -22.90 5.08
N GLU A 448 14.61 -23.96 5.78
CA GLU A 448 15.32 -25.08 5.14
C GLU A 448 14.48 -25.72 4.03
N GLU A 449 13.20 -25.91 4.25
CA GLU A 449 12.30 -26.53 3.29
C GLU A 449 12.04 -25.63 2.08
N CYS A 450 11.80 -24.33 2.27
CA CYS A 450 11.69 -23.36 1.18
C CYS A 450 12.96 -23.35 0.31
N LEU A 451 14.15 -23.32 0.94
CA LEU A 451 15.44 -23.37 0.23
C LEU A 451 15.65 -24.68 -0.52
N ARG A 452 15.19 -25.81 0.03
CA ARG A 452 15.29 -27.13 -0.61
C ARG A 452 14.46 -27.20 -1.89
N ILE A 453 13.25 -26.60 -1.85
CA ILE A 453 12.29 -26.70 -2.96
C ILE A 453 12.52 -25.58 -3.98
N GLY A 454 13.15 -24.47 -3.58
CA GLY A 454 13.37 -23.32 -4.45
C GLY A 454 12.21 -22.31 -4.40
N ILE A 455 11.45 -22.24 -3.30
CA ILE A 455 10.51 -21.16 -3.03
C ILE A 455 11.26 -20.03 -2.38
N ALA A 456 11.26 -18.86 -2.99
CA ALA A 456 11.86 -17.66 -2.42
C ALA A 456 11.08 -17.17 -1.18
N MET A 457 11.72 -16.38 -0.35
CA MET A 457 11.11 -15.86 0.87
C MET A 457 11.29 -14.34 0.99
N HIS A 458 10.28 -13.70 1.57
CA HIS A 458 10.38 -12.34 2.09
C HIS A 458 10.12 -12.36 3.59
N PHE A 459 10.92 -11.63 4.37
CA PHE A 459 10.73 -11.52 5.82
C PHE A 459 10.41 -10.10 6.24
N TYR A 460 9.38 -9.96 7.07
CA TYR A 460 9.14 -8.76 7.86
C TYR A 460 9.76 -8.95 9.24
N LEU A 461 10.54 -7.96 9.68
CA LEU A 461 11.11 -7.86 11.03
C LEU A 461 10.61 -6.59 11.70
N ILE A 462 10.44 -6.65 13.02
CA ILE A 462 10.09 -5.50 13.86
C ILE A 462 11.21 -5.28 14.87
N THR A 463 11.71 -4.06 14.97
CA THR A 463 12.71 -3.62 15.97
C THR A 463 12.08 -2.60 16.91
N GLY A 464 12.42 -2.71 18.22
CA GLY A 464 11.91 -1.80 19.24
C GLY A 464 10.54 -2.18 19.77
N PHE A 465 10.15 -3.45 19.64
CA PHE A 465 8.94 -3.94 20.33
C PHE A 465 9.05 -3.70 21.85
N PRO A 466 7.98 -3.25 22.53
CA PRO A 466 8.02 -3.00 23.96
C PRO A 466 8.60 -4.19 24.72
N THR A 467 9.58 -3.92 25.59
CA THR A 467 10.40 -4.90 26.33
C THR A 467 11.54 -5.58 25.57
N GLU A 468 11.66 -5.40 24.26
CA GLU A 468 12.79 -5.92 23.49
C GLU A 468 14.09 -5.21 23.89
N THR A 469 15.18 -5.96 24.01
CA THR A 469 16.53 -5.45 24.25
C THR A 469 17.30 -5.32 22.92
N GLU A 470 18.33 -4.48 22.92
CA GLU A 470 19.23 -4.35 21.74
C GLU A 470 19.80 -5.70 21.29
N THR A 471 20.21 -6.55 22.25
CA THR A 471 20.74 -7.89 21.93
C THR A 471 19.72 -8.74 21.19
N GLU A 472 18.46 -8.75 21.63
CA GLU A 472 17.39 -9.53 21.01
C GLU A 472 17.01 -9.01 19.63
N ALA A 473 17.00 -7.69 19.43
CA ALA A 473 16.79 -7.09 18.10
C ALA A 473 17.92 -7.49 17.13
N ARG A 474 19.18 -7.44 17.60
CA ARG A 474 20.36 -7.85 16.80
C ARG A 474 20.33 -9.34 16.44
N GLU A 475 19.89 -10.23 17.35
CA GLU A 475 19.72 -11.67 17.08
C GLU A 475 18.84 -11.92 15.86
N SER A 476 17.78 -11.14 15.69
CA SER A 476 16.83 -11.27 14.56
C SER A 476 17.50 -10.92 13.22
N VAL A 477 18.30 -9.89 13.19
CA VAL A 477 19.05 -9.48 11.98
C VAL A 477 20.21 -10.43 11.71
N ASP A 478 20.93 -10.86 12.75
CA ASP A 478 22.03 -11.81 12.64
C ASP A 478 21.57 -13.18 12.13
N PHE A 479 20.36 -13.62 12.46
CA PHE A 479 19.76 -14.82 11.86
C PHE A 479 19.71 -14.73 10.33
N VAL A 480 19.29 -13.59 9.79
CA VAL A 480 19.21 -13.36 8.35
C VAL A 480 20.63 -13.27 7.76
N LEU A 481 21.48 -12.42 8.31
CA LEU A 481 22.79 -12.07 7.73
C LEU A 481 23.83 -13.17 7.86
N ASN A 482 23.74 -14.05 8.89
CA ASN A 482 24.63 -15.19 9.04
C ASN A 482 24.23 -16.39 8.18
N SER A 483 23.05 -16.38 7.56
CA SER A 483 22.59 -17.44 6.67
C SER A 483 22.99 -17.19 5.22
N ARG A 484 24.21 -17.62 4.85
CA ARG A 484 24.65 -17.50 3.45
C ARG A 484 23.69 -18.09 2.44
N ARG A 485 23.03 -19.19 2.78
CA ARG A 485 22.03 -19.84 1.92
C ARG A 485 20.79 -18.98 1.70
N LEU A 486 20.37 -18.17 2.68
CA LEU A 486 19.30 -17.18 2.49
C LEU A 486 19.76 -16.05 1.58
N LEU A 487 20.91 -15.47 1.87
CA LEU A 487 21.46 -14.33 1.11
C LEU A 487 21.72 -14.67 -0.35
N ASP A 488 22.18 -15.89 -0.63
CA ASP A 488 22.43 -16.38 -2.00
C ASP A 488 21.17 -16.91 -2.69
N SER A 489 20.01 -16.97 -2.00
CA SER A 489 18.76 -17.46 -2.57
C SER A 489 18.15 -16.39 -3.50
N PRO A 490 17.91 -16.72 -4.78
CA PRO A 490 17.29 -15.77 -5.70
C PRO A 490 15.93 -15.29 -5.21
N GLY A 491 15.69 -13.98 -5.25
CA GLY A 491 14.43 -13.37 -4.83
C GLY A 491 14.21 -13.35 -3.31
N PHE A 492 15.23 -13.70 -2.49
CA PHE A 492 15.16 -13.46 -1.06
C PHE A 492 15.20 -11.96 -0.77
N SER A 493 14.37 -11.52 0.16
CA SER A 493 14.34 -10.13 0.62
C SER A 493 13.91 -10.05 2.09
N CYS A 494 14.27 -8.95 2.74
CA CYS A 494 13.94 -8.71 4.14
C CYS A 494 13.78 -7.21 4.38
N ILE A 495 12.72 -6.84 5.09
CA ILE A 495 12.47 -5.47 5.52
C ILE A 495 12.39 -5.46 7.05
N ILE A 496 13.03 -4.48 7.65
CA ILE A 496 12.84 -4.16 9.06
C ILE A 496 11.91 -2.97 9.16
N SER A 497 10.99 -3.01 10.12
CA SER A 497 10.19 -1.85 10.53
C SER A 497 10.49 -1.51 11.99
N GLN A 498 10.50 -0.24 12.33
CA GLN A 498 10.42 0.16 13.73
C GLN A 498 9.02 -0.16 14.25
N PHE A 499 8.92 -0.61 15.51
CA PHE A 499 7.62 -0.85 16.13
C PHE A 499 6.82 0.45 16.22
N ASP A 500 5.61 0.42 15.70
CA ASP A 500 4.61 1.47 15.84
C ASP A 500 3.40 0.96 16.63
N LEU A 501 2.94 1.72 17.62
CA LEU A 501 1.80 1.37 18.45
C LEU A 501 0.51 1.90 17.82
N GLU A 502 -0.16 1.05 17.08
CA GLU A 502 -1.40 1.39 16.39
C GLU A 502 -2.65 1.29 17.29
N LYS A 503 -3.67 2.05 16.91
CA LYS A 503 -5.02 1.95 17.49
C LYS A 503 -5.66 0.60 17.17
N GLY A 504 -6.52 0.14 18.07
CA GLY A 504 -7.21 -1.14 17.95
C GLY A 504 -6.40 -2.35 18.43
N THR A 505 -5.09 -2.17 18.72
CA THR A 505 -4.20 -3.27 19.15
C THR A 505 -4.45 -3.73 20.59
N PRO A 506 -4.13 -5.00 20.93
CA PRO A 506 -4.13 -5.45 22.31
C PRO A 506 -3.21 -4.64 23.25
N ILE A 507 -2.08 -4.13 22.74
CA ILE A 507 -1.15 -3.28 23.52
C ILE A 507 -1.84 -1.97 23.90
N GLU A 508 -2.54 -1.31 22.98
CA GLU A 508 -3.29 -0.09 23.28
C GLU A 508 -4.30 -0.31 24.41
N LYS A 509 -5.01 -1.44 24.37
CA LYS A 509 -6.06 -1.76 25.36
C LYS A 509 -5.51 -2.08 26.74
N ASN A 510 -4.30 -2.64 26.84
CA ASN A 510 -3.68 -3.05 28.10
C ASN A 510 -2.18 -2.70 28.12
N PRO A 511 -1.78 -1.43 28.03
CA PRO A 511 -0.37 -1.04 27.82
C PRO A 511 0.54 -1.48 28.97
N SER A 512 0.03 -1.57 30.21
CA SER A 512 0.79 -2.00 31.38
C SER A 512 1.30 -3.46 31.28
N GLU A 513 0.66 -4.33 30.49
CA GLU A 513 1.14 -5.71 30.26
C GLU A 513 2.52 -5.72 29.57
N TRP A 514 2.81 -4.67 28.79
CA TRP A 514 4.10 -4.47 28.09
C TRP A 514 4.97 -3.38 28.72
N ASN A 515 4.76 -3.08 30.01
CA ASN A 515 5.49 -2.05 30.74
C ASN A 515 5.39 -0.63 30.12
N ILE A 516 4.33 -0.34 29.40
CA ILE A 516 4.02 0.99 28.89
C ILE A 516 3.24 1.75 29.96
N THR A 517 3.72 2.94 30.32
CA THR A 517 3.16 3.78 31.40
C THR A 517 2.35 4.95 30.88
N GLU A 518 2.58 5.37 29.64
CA GLU A 518 1.92 6.51 29.03
C GLU A 518 1.71 6.28 27.54
N LEU A 519 0.50 6.59 27.06
CA LEU A 519 0.16 6.69 25.63
C LEU A 519 -0.26 8.13 25.36
N TYR A 520 0.24 8.73 24.29
CA TYR A 520 -0.13 10.08 23.91
C TYR A 520 -0.14 10.26 22.40
N THR A 521 -1.00 11.16 21.95
CA THR A 521 -1.04 11.65 20.57
C THR A 521 -1.07 13.16 20.63
N PRO A 522 -0.28 13.90 19.81
CA PRO A 522 -0.39 15.34 19.73
C PRO A 522 -1.84 15.77 19.48
N PRO A 523 -2.37 16.78 20.20
CA PRO A 523 -3.78 17.18 20.05
C PRO A 523 -4.15 17.58 18.62
N GLU A 524 -3.20 18.16 17.88
CA GLU A 524 -3.32 18.56 16.49
C GLU A 524 -3.40 17.39 15.50
N HIS A 525 -2.96 16.18 15.90
CA HIS A 525 -3.00 14.98 15.07
C HIS A 525 -4.33 14.24 15.23
N ASP A 526 -5.43 14.87 14.82
CA ASP A 526 -6.78 14.30 14.92
C ASP A 526 -7.00 13.07 14.03
N LEU A 527 -6.20 12.88 12.99
CA LEU A 527 -6.21 11.71 12.12
C LEU A 527 -5.10 10.68 12.41
N SER A 528 -4.38 10.80 13.54
CA SER A 528 -3.36 9.83 13.91
C SER A 528 -3.93 8.42 14.02
N LEU A 529 -3.26 7.44 13.41
CA LEU A 529 -3.59 6.02 13.46
C LEU A 529 -2.91 5.29 14.63
N GLY A 530 -1.97 5.93 15.31
CA GLY A 530 -1.18 5.34 16.37
C GLY A 530 -0.95 6.29 17.56
N TYR A 531 -0.10 5.83 18.47
CA TYR A 531 0.29 6.54 19.68
C TYR A 531 1.80 6.58 19.83
N SER A 532 2.33 7.71 20.27
CA SER A 532 3.62 7.72 20.95
C SER A 532 3.46 7.16 22.36
N TYR A 533 4.49 6.53 22.90
CA TYR A 533 4.41 5.87 24.22
C TYR A 533 5.71 6.03 25.02
N LYS A 534 5.59 5.84 26.33
CA LYS A 534 6.74 5.70 27.24
C LYS A 534 6.72 4.30 27.85
N GLY A 535 7.82 3.56 27.66
CA GLY A 535 8.08 2.27 28.27
C GLY A 535 9.07 2.38 29.44
N THR A 536 9.09 1.38 30.31
CA THR A 536 10.00 1.30 31.47
C THR A 536 11.02 0.18 31.35
N VAL A 537 10.91 -0.69 30.36
CA VAL A 537 11.77 -1.85 30.15
C VAL A 537 12.03 -2.00 28.64
N GLY A 538 13.25 -2.41 28.29
CA GLY A 538 13.68 -2.60 26.89
C GLY A 538 14.24 -1.31 26.30
N LEU A 539 14.29 -1.26 24.97
CA LEU A 539 14.71 -0.09 24.22
C LEU A 539 13.70 1.06 24.39
N GLY A 540 14.20 2.26 24.62
CA GLY A 540 13.40 3.48 24.48
C GLY A 540 13.10 3.75 23.00
N THR A 541 12.09 4.59 22.72
CA THR A 541 11.67 4.91 21.33
C THR A 541 12.83 5.48 20.50
N ASP A 542 13.60 6.42 21.08
CA ASP A 542 14.74 7.05 20.39
C ASP A 542 15.90 6.06 20.16
N GLU A 543 16.17 5.21 21.16
CA GLU A 543 17.19 4.15 21.04
C GLU A 543 16.79 3.12 19.97
N ALA A 544 15.51 2.76 19.93
CA ALA A 544 14.96 1.86 18.92
C ALA A 544 15.06 2.45 17.51
N GLU A 545 14.83 3.76 17.34
CA GLU A 545 14.97 4.45 16.05
C GLU A 545 16.43 4.42 15.55
N VAL A 546 17.37 4.73 16.43
CA VAL A 546 18.80 4.68 16.08
C VAL A 546 19.22 3.26 15.69
N LEU A 547 18.83 2.27 16.48
CA LEU A 547 19.11 0.86 16.20
C LEU A 547 18.45 0.39 14.89
N TYR A 548 17.19 0.75 14.66
CA TYR A 548 16.46 0.46 13.43
C TYR A 548 17.24 0.94 12.19
N ARG A 549 17.69 2.20 12.19
CA ARG A 549 18.45 2.78 11.07
C ARG A 549 19.75 2.02 10.82
N GLU A 550 20.50 1.72 11.88
CA GLU A 550 21.75 0.93 11.80
C GLU A 550 21.48 -0.46 11.18
N LEU A 551 20.47 -1.16 11.68
CA LEU A 551 20.16 -2.52 11.23
C LEU A 551 19.61 -2.54 9.80
N GLN A 552 18.79 -1.56 9.43
CA GLN A 552 18.28 -1.40 8.07
C GLN A 552 19.41 -1.15 7.07
N GLU A 553 20.38 -0.27 7.41
CA GLU A 553 21.55 -0.05 6.56
C GLU A 553 22.40 -1.32 6.41
N LYS A 554 22.52 -2.12 7.48
CA LYS A 554 23.26 -3.39 7.45
C LYS A 554 22.58 -4.40 6.52
N ILE A 555 21.27 -4.55 6.60
CA ILE A 555 20.50 -5.42 5.70
C ILE A 555 20.61 -4.95 4.26
N ASN A 556 20.39 -3.67 3.98
CA ASN A 556 20.44 -3.12 2.62
C ASN A 556 21.81 -3.31 1.95
N ARG A 557 22.87 -3.38 2.74
CA ARG A 557 24.25 -3.59 2.26
C ARG A 557 24.55 -5.03 1.89
N GLU A 558 23.97 -5.98 2.61
CA GLU A 558 24.27 -7.42 2.47
C GLU A 558 23.27 -8.16 1.55
N ILE A 559 22.04 -7.68 1.44
CA ILE A 559 21.04 -8.28 0.57
C ILE A 559 21.13 -7.66 -0.83
N MET A 560 21.84 -8.36 -1.71
CA MET A 560 22.09 -7.98 -3.12
C MET A 560 21.15 -8.71 -4.09
N THR A 561 19.96 -9.07 -3.64
CA THR A 561 18.97 -9.75 -4.48
C THR A 561 18.01 -8.76 -5.11
N PHE A 562 17.12 -9.24 -5.99
CA PHE A 562 16.13 -8.39 -6.64
C PHE A 562 15.27 -7.72 -5.56
N PRO A 563 15.26 -6.37 -5.49
CA PRO A 563 14.69 -5.68 -4.33
C PRO A 563 13.16 -5.68 -4.38
N ASP A 564 12.53 -6.23 -3.35
CA ASP A 564 11.08 -6.09 -3.13
C ASP A 564 10.70 -4.77 -2.45
N ASN A 565 11.64 -3.85 -2.29
CA ASN A 565 11.38 -2.57 -1.63
C ASN A 565 10.38 -1.70 -2.41
N TYR A 566 10.21 -1.97 -3.71
CA TYR A 566 9.28 -1.24 -4.57
C TYR A 566 7.97 -1.99 -4.77
N SER A 567 8.02 -3.32 -4.91
CA SER A 567 6.82 -4.16 -5.00
C SER A 567 7.15 -5.64 -4.81
N LEU A 568 6.34 -6.34 -4.04
CA LEU A 568 6.47 -7.80 -3.89
C LEU A 568 6.14 -8.55 -5.19
N SER A 569 5.36 -7.95 -6.09
CA SER A 569 5.08 -8.48 -7.42
C SER A 569 6.30 -8.48 -8.33
N ASP A 570 7.22 -7.51 -8.17
CA ASP A 570 8.45 -7.44 -8.96
C ASP A 570 9.34 -8.67 -8.73
N GLY A 571 9.46 -9.08 -7.47
CA GLY A 571 10.14 -10.33 -7.12
C GLY A 571 9.46 -11.56 -7.70
N LEU A 572 8.13 -11.60 -7.75
CA LEU A 572 7.37 -12.68 -8.35
C LEU A 572 7.60 -12.77 -9.87
N LEU A 573 7.57 -11.65 -10.58
CA LEU A 573 7.84 -11.57 -12.02
C LEU A 573 9.26 -12.06 -12.32
N TYR A 574 10.26 -11.56 -11.60
CA TYR A 574 11.65 -11.98 -11.76
C TYR A 574 11.85 -13.50 -11.58
N LEU A 575 11.23 -14.07 -10.52
CA LEU A 575 11.34 -15.50 -10.23
C LEU A 575 10.61 -16.37 -11.27
N GLY A 576 9.48 -15.92 -11.78
CA GLY A 576 8.75 -16.60 -12.83
C GLY A 576 9.54 -16.69 -14.13
N HIS A 577 10.06 -15.54 -14.59
CA HIS A 577 10.91 -15.44 -15.79
C HIS A 577 12.17 -16.32 -15.69
N ARG A 578 12.91 -16.23 -14.59
CA ARG A 578 14.12 -17.02 -14.36
C ARG A 578 13.88 -18.53 -14.44
N GLN A 579 12.73 -19.00 -14.01
CA GLN A 579 12.39 -20.41 -14.08
C GLN A 579 12.13 -20.86 -15.53
N GLU A 580 11.50 -20.01 -16.33
CA GLU A 580 11.25 -20.28 -17.74
C GLU A 580 12.56 -20.46 -18.51
N GLU A 581 13.55 -19.60 -18.26
CA GLU A 581 14.90 -19.74 -18.84
C GLU A 581 15.58 -21.05 -18.46
N LEU A 582 15.44 -21.52 -17.21
CA LEU A 582 16.00 -22.81 -16.76
C LEU A 582 15.29 -24.01 -17.36
N THR A 583 14.03 -23.88 -17.74
CA THR A 583 13.23 -24.95 -18.37
C THR A 583 13.50 -25.07 -19.87
N VAL A 584 13.93 -23.97 -20.50
CA VAL A 584 14.28 -23.92 -21.93
C VAL A 584 15.71 -24.41 -22.20
N ARG A 585 16.58 -24.42 -21.20
CA ARG A 585 17.96 -24.97 -21.27
C ARG A 585 17.99 -26.45 -20.88
#